data_00eea8e094888df80b56d06af30a8c04
#
_entry.id   00eea8e094888df80b56d06af30a8c04
#
_cell.length_a   1.000
_cell.length_b   1.000
_cell.length_c   1.000
_cell.angle_alpha   90.00
_cell.angle_beta   90.00
_cell.angle_gamma   90.00
#
_symmetry.space_group_name_H-M   'P 1'
#
loop_
_entity.id
_entity.type
_entity.pdbx_description
1 polymer ?
#
loop_
_entity_poly.entity_id
_entity_poly.type
_entity_poly.pdbx_seq_one_letter_code
_entity_poly.pdbx_strand_id
1 'polypeptide(L)'
;MYPSKIFSITAIHGNGGGGFRFDLARPLFPNNINFYNPSLPGFDCNKSQDKKLTIKEYADWLADYLVDIPRPNILMGHGLGGVFVLEFLQKYEYLVDGVILHSIVGANLNKRIFPKLMKLPKVAFLIKKLIASPAFRLIISRKFFQNKIDTNYEKLFFEAFGKCDVFENMFQIINYSWFKSLLKIHLPTIFLWGEKWIEAAPLLQVMASMSVLFPIFTLLKS
;
A
#
# COMPACT_ATOMS: atom_id res chain seq x y z
N MET A 1 -19.59 15.17 -28.03
CA MET A 1 -18.48 15.15 -27.06
C MET A 1 -19.07 14.64 -25.76
N TYR A 2 -18.81 13.40 -25.37
CA TYR A 2 -19.22 12.92 -24.04
C TYR A 2 -18.41 13.68 -22.99
N PRO A 3 -19.03 14.26 -21.94
CA PRO A 3 -18.26 14.85 -20.87
C PRO A 3 -17.33 13.76 -20.30
N SER A 4 -16.04 14.05 -20.29
CA SER A 4 -15.06 13.14 -19.70
C SER A 4 -15.45 12.87 -18.25
N LYS A 5 -15.86 11.64 -17.94
CA LYS A 5 -16.20 11.24 -16.57
C LYS A 5 -15.00 11.56 -15.68
N ILE A 6 -15.23 12.33 -14.63
CA ILE A 6 -14.23 12.57 -13.60
C ILE A 6 -14.19 11.32 -12.71
N PHE A 7 -13.04 10.67 -12.65
CA PHE A 7 -12.80 9.56 -11.75
C PHE A 7 -12.05 10.03 -10.51
N SER A 8 -12.32 9.39 -9.40
CA SER A 8 -11.50 9.52 -8.20
C SER A 8 -10.60 8.28 -8.05
N ILE A 9 -9.36 8.49 -7.64
CA ILE A 9 -8.45 7.43 -7.20
C ILE A 9 -8.03 7.77 -5.79
N THR A 10 -8.30 6.86 -4.85
CA THR A 10 -7.80 6.97 -3.48
C THR A 10 -6.68 5.98 -3.25
N ALA A 11 -5.45 6.46 -3.01
CA ALA A 11 -4.26 5.64 -2.90
C ALA A 11 -3.78 5.53 -1.45
N ILE A 12 -3.67 4.29 -0.95
CA ILE A 12 -3.27 3.96 0.41
C ILE A 12 -1.85 3.42 0.41
N HIS A 13 -0.98 4.10 1.15
CA HIS A 13 0.48 3.86 1.20
C HIS A 13 0.87 2.62 2.02
N GLY A 14 2.13 2.21 1.87
CA GLY A 14 2.74 1.11 2.62
C GLY A 14 3.32 1.51 3.98
N ASN A 15 3.91 0.52 4.69
CA ASN A 15 4.53 0.73 6.01
C ASN A 15 5.70 1.71 5.96
N GLY A 16 5.83 2.53 6.99
CA GLY A 16 6.86 3.57 7.11
C GLY A 16 6.69 4.73 6.13
N GLY A 17 5.54 4.80 5.44
CA GLY A 17 5.25 5.82 4.44
C GLY A 17 4.27 6.88 4.93
N GLY A 18 3.69 7.55 3.97
CA GLY A 18 2.62 8.53 4.08
C GLY A 18 2.06 8.80 2.69
N GLY A 19 1.05 9.62 2.59
CA GLY A 19 0.42 9.98 1.32
C GLY A 19 1.43 10.52 0.30
N PHE A 20 2.43 11.29 0.75
CA PHE A 20 3.48 11.85 -0.11
C PHE A 20 4.19 10.83 -1.02
N ARG A 21 4.12 9.53 -0.70
CA ARG A 21 4.71 8.48 -1.53
C ARG A 21 4.15 8.41 -2.93
N PHE A 22 2.98 8.96 -3.13
CA PHE A 22 2.33 9.03 -4.44
C PHE A 22 2.55 10.37 -5.17
N ASP A 23 3.26 11.33 -4.56
CA ASP A 23 3.43 12.66 -5.16
C ASP A 23 4.20 12.62 -6.48
N LEU A 24 5.14 11.67 -6.64
CA LEU A 24 5.84 11.47 -7.91
C LEU A 24 4.93 10.85 -9.00
N ALA A 25 3.92 10.10 -8.61
CA ALA A 25 2.97 9.50 -9.55
C ALA A 25 1.84 10.45 -9.93
N ARG A 26 1.47 11.37 -9.03
CA ARG A 26 0.35 12.29 -9.23
C ARG A 26 0.39 13.07 -10.54
N PRO A 27 1.51 13.66 -10.97
CA PRO A 27 1.59 14.37 -12.25
C PRO A 27 1.41 13.49 -13.50
N LEU A 28 1.49 12.18 -13.34
CA LEU A 28 1.33 11.21 -14.44
C LEU A 28 -0.14 10.90 -14.74
N PHE A 29 -1.04 11.24 -13.83
CA PHE A 29 -2.47 11.04 -14.03
C PHE A 29 -3.09 12.16 -14.86
N PRO A 30 -4.02 11.84 -15.76
CA PRO A 30 -4.78 12.84 -16.51
C PRO A 30 -5.53 13.83 -15.61
N ASN A 31 -5.71 15.07 -16.07
CA ASN A 31 -6.37 16.15 -15.33
C ASN A 31 -7.83 15.86 -14.95
N ASN A 32 -8.46 14.89 -15.59
CA ASN A 32 -9.83 14.45 -15.29
C ASN A 32 -9.90 13.40 -14.19
N ILE A 33 -8.78 13.12 -13.51
CA ILE A 33 -8.71 12.21 -12.36
C ILE A 33 -8.46 13.02 -11.09
N ASN A 34 -9.37 12.90 -10.12
CA ASN A 34 -9.16 13.39 -8.77
C ASN A 34 -8.32 12.37 -7.99
N PHE A 35 -7.11 12.74 -7.61
CA PHE A 35 -6.19 11.84 -6.92
C PHE A 35 -6.08 12.20 -5.43
N TYR A 36 -6.48 11.27 -4.56
CA TYR A 36 -6.45 11.37 -3.11
C TYR A 36 -5.41 10.41 -2.55
N ASN A 37 -4.54 10.89 -1.71
CA ASN A 37 -3.45 10.11 -1.09
C ASN A 37 -3.32 10.45 0.40
N PRO A 38 -4.31 10.07 1.23
CA PRO A 38 -4.25 10.37 2.65
C PRO A 38 -3.10 9.65 3.34
N SER A 39 -2.52 10.29 4.35
CA SER A 39 -1.65 9.62 5.30
C SER A 39 -2.51 8.96 6.39
N LEU A 40 -2.31 7.67 6.60
CA LEU A 40 -3.02 6.90 7.60
C LEU A 40 -2.66 7.35 9.03
N PRO A 41 -3.54 7.18 10.02
CA PRO A 41 -3.24 7.49 11.42
C PRO A 41 -1.96 6.78 11.92
N GLY A 42 -1.07 7.53 12.56
CA GLY A 42 0.21 7.04 13.04
C GLY A 42 1.34 7.01 12.01
N PHE A 43 1.06 7.39 10.76
CA PHE A 43 2.06 7.52 9.69
C PHE A 43 2.32 8.99 9.38
N ASP A 44 3.50 9.31 8.84
CA ASP A 44 3.89 10.62 8.32
C ASP A 44 3.56 11.79 9.25
N CYS A 45 4.01 11.72 10.51
CA CYS A 45 3.71 12.70 11.56
C CYS A 45 2.21 12.90 11.88
N ASN A 46 1.29 12.21 11.22
CA ASN A 46 -0.07 12.12 11.69
C ASN A 46 -0.05 11.40 13.03
N LYS A 47 -0.32 12.15 14.11
CA LYS A 47 -0.36 11.54 15.43
C LYS A 47 -1.31 10.36 15.38
N SER A 48 -0.83 9.20 15.82
CA SER A 48 -1.76 8.14 16.15
C SER A 48 -2.71 8.69 17.20
N GLN A 49 -3.99 8.39 17.07
CA GLN A 49 -4.88 8.48 18.21
C GLN A 49 -4.19 7.72 19.36
N ASP A 50 -4.47 8.05 20.62
CA ASP A 50 -3.82 7.45 21.81
C ASP A 50 -3.79 5.91 21.81
N LYS A 51 -4.45 5.29 20.87
CA LYS A 51 -4.58 3.85 20.63
C LYS A 51 -3.96 3.43 19.30
N LYS A 52 -3.17 2.38 19.34
CA LYS A 52 -2.65 1.71 18.12
C LYS A 52 -3.77 0.95 17.42
N LEU A 53 -4.09 1.37 16.18
CA LEU A 53 -5.18 0.78 15.41
C LEU A 53 -4.83 -0.65 14.95
N THR A 54 -5.83 -1.51 14.98
CA THR A 54 -5.82 -2.83 14.33
C THR A 54 -6.07 -2.69 12.83
N ILE A 55 -5.86 -3.77 12.05
CA ILE A 55 -6.17 -3.79 10.62
C ILE A 55 -7.65 -3.44 10.36
N LYS A 56 -8.56 -3.93 11.22
CA LYS A 56 -9.99 -3.64 11.11
C LYS A 56 -10.31 -2.17 11.37
N GLU A 57 -9.70 -1.58 12.39
CA GLU A 57 -9.89 -0.17 12.70
C GLU A 57 -9.32 0.74 11.61
N TYR A 58 -8.25 0.34 10.90
CA TYR A 58 -7.81 1.04 9.69
C TYR A 58 -8.82 0.91 8.54
N ALA A 59 -9.48 -0.24 8.40
CA ALA A 59 -10.53 -0.43 7.42
C ALA A 59 -11.77 0.44 7.74
N ASP A 60 -12.15 0.55 9.01
CA ASP A 60 -13.24 1.42 9.45
C ASP A 60 -12.89 2.90 9.24
N TRP A 61 -11.67 3.34 9.60
CA TRP A 61 -11.17 4.68 9.31
C TRP A 61 -11.21 5.01 7.80
N LEU A 62 -10.83 4.04 6.98
CA LEU A 62 -10.85 4.21 5.53
C LEU A 62 -12.28 4.35 4.99
N ALA A 63 -13.24 3.64 5.58
CA ALA A 63 -14.64 3.79 5.23
C ALA A 63 -15.15 5.21 5.53
N ASP A 64 -14.84 5.73 6.71
CA ASP A 64 -15.21 7.11 7.09
C ASP A 64 -14.58 8.13 6.13
N TYR A 65 -13.32 7.94 5.76
CA TYR A 65 -12.63 8.82 4.81
C TYR A 65 -13.28 8.80 3.42
N LEU A 66 -13.73 7.64 2.94
CA LEU A 66 -14.23 7.45 1.58
C LEU A 66 -15.67 7.93 1.37
N VAL A 67 -16.44 8.16 2.43
CA VAL A 67 -17.84 8.64 2.32
C VAL A 67 -17.94 9.93 1.51
N ASP A 68 -16.96 10.83 1.67
CA ASP A 68 -16.96 12.15 1.03
C ASP A 68 -16.22 12.16 -0.32
N ILE A 69 -15.67 11.02 -0.76
CA ILE A 69 -14.94 10.96 -2.02
C ILE A 69 -15.91 10.76 -3.20
N PRO A 70 -15.85 11.65 -4.22
CA PRO A 70 -16.73 11.54 -5.39
C PRO A 70 -16.57 10.23 -6.14
N ARG A 71 -17.68 9.64 -6.54
CA ARG A 71 -17.74 8.43 -7.38
C ARG A 71 -17.80 8.77 -8.87
N PRO A 72 -17.31 7.89 -9.77
CA PRO A 72 -16.73 6.59 -9.47
C PRO A 72 -15.35 6.72 -8.78
N ASN A 73 -15.10 5.93 -7.74
CA ASN A 73 -13.87 5.94 -6.96
C ASN A 73 -13.15 4.58 -7.05
N ILE A 74 -11.90 4.60 -7.46
CA ILE A 74 -11.01 3.44 -7.51
C ILE A 74 -10.13 3.47 -6.26
N LEU A 75 -10.19 2.42 -5.46
CA LEU A 75 -9.36 2.31 -4.26
C LEU A 75 -8.06 1.57 -4.57
N MET A 76 -6.93 2.26 -4.39
CA MET A 76 -5.60 1.71 -4.65
C MET A 76 -4.88 1.42 -3.32
N GLY A 77 -4.34 0.21 -3.17
CA GLY A 77 -3.51 -0.17 -2.03
C GLY A 77 -2.10 -0.53 -2.46
N HIS A 78 -1.08 0.15 -1.88
CA HIS A 78 0.33 -0.15 -2.11
C HIS A 78 0.96 -0.86 -0.91
N GLY A 79 1.66 -1.96 -1.14
CA GLY A 79 2.36 -2.69 -0.09
C GLY A 79 1.44 -3.11 1.07
N LEU A 80 1.68 -2.59 2.28
CA LEU A 80 0.82 -2.78 3.44
C LEU A 80 -0.58 -2.17 3.23
N GLY A 81 -0.67 -1.04 2.53
CA GLY A 81 -1.95 -0.39 2.20
C GLY A 81 -2.90 -1.34 1.47
N GLY A 82 -2.37 -2.28 0.69
CA GLY A 82 -3.17 -3.34 0.06
C GLY A 82 -3.86 -4.27 1.07
N VAL A 83 -3.25 -4.51 2.24
CA VAL A 83 -3.90 -5.31 3.31
C VAL A 83 -5.06 -4.55 3.94
N PHE A 84 -4.91 -3.25 4.17
CA PHE A 84 -6.01 -2.41 4.68
C PHE A 84 -7.16 -2.32 3.68
N VAL A 85 -6.83 -2.19 2.38
CA VAL A 85 -7.83 -2.23 1.30
C VAL A 85 -8.57 -3.57 1.27
N LEU A 86 -7.87 -4.69 1.37
CA LEU A 86 -8.49 -6.01 1.39
C LEU A 86 -9.42 -6.21 2.60
N GLU A 87 -9.04 -5.71 3.77
CA GLU A 87 -9.89 -5.77 4.97
C GLU A 87 -11.10 -4.84 4.84
N PHE A 88 -10.91 -3.63 4.31
CA PHE A 88 -11.98 -2.68 4.00
C PHE A 88 -13.03 -3.32 3.09
N LEU A 89 -12.61 -3.98 2.02
CA LEU A 89 -13.52 -4.61 1.06
C LEU A 89 -14.38 -5.74 1.66
N GLN A 90 -13.93 -6.37 2.76
CA GLN A 90 -14.75 -7.42 3.41
C GLN A 90 -16.07 -6.86 3.99
N LYS A 91 -16.15 -5.55 4.24
CA LYS A 91 -17.31 -4.93 4.91
C LYS A 91 -17.89 -3.74 4.11
N TYR A 92 -17.06 -3.03 3.39
CA TYR A 92 -17.37 -1.72 2.80
C TYR A 92 -17.19 -1.68 1.28
N GLU A 93 -17.19 -2.83 0.61
CA GLU A 93 -16.99 -2.94 -0.84
C GLU A 93 -17.89 -2.00 -1.66
N TYR A 94 -19.11 -1.74 -1.16
CA TYR A 94 -20.11 -0.87 -1.80
C TYR A 94 -19.72 0.62 -1.88
N LEU A 95 -18.68 1.06 -1.15
CA LEU A 95 -18.21 2.46 -1.16
C LEU A 95 -17.27 2.78 -2.33
N VAL A 96 -16.81 1.78 -3.08
CA VAL A 96 -15.88 1.96 -4.19
C VAL A 96 -16.35 1.23 -5.45
N ASP A 97 -15.77 1.55 -6.61
CA ASP A 97 -16.20 1.06 -7.91
C ASP A 97 -15.17 0.12 -8.56
N GLY A 98 -13.98 0.05 -7.99
CA GLY A 98 -12.90 -0.81 -8.46
C GLY A 98 -11.69 -0.77 -7.53
N VAL A 99 -10.74 -1.66 -7.75
CA VAL A 99 -9.59 -1.85 -6.88
C VAL A 99 -8.29 -1.97 -7.67
N ILE A 100 -7.22 -1.32 -7.19
CA ILE A 100 -5.86 -1.50 -7.68
C ILE A 100 -4.99 -2.00 -6.51
N LEU A 101 -4.40 -3.18 -6.64
CA LEU A 101 -3.48 -3.75 -5.68
C LEU A 101 -2.06 -3.68 -6.23
N HIS A 102 -1.31 -2.67 -5.79
CA HIS A 102 0.05 -2.39 -6.26
C HIS A 102 1.10 -2.94 -5.30
N SER A 103 1.91 -3.87 -5.77
CA SER A 103 3.01 -4.47 -4.99
C SER A 103 2.60 -4.85 -3.57
N ILE A 104 1.40 -5.40 -3.42
CA ILE A 104 0.85 -5.80 -2.12
C ILE A 104 1.80 -6.74 -1.40
N VAL A 105 1.93 -6.60 -0.08
CA VAL A 105 2.76 -7.50 0.73
C VAL A 105 2.34 -8.95 0.53
N GLY A 106 3.31 -9.79 0.23
CA GLY A 106 3.08 -11.15 -0.26
C GLY A 106 2.43 -12.09 0.74
N ALA A 107 1.89 -13.18 0.22
CA ALA A 107 1.41 -14.30 1.01
C ALA A 107 2.56 -14.99 1.78
N ASN A 108 2.18 -15.74 2.81
CA ASN A 108 3.12 -16.53 3.61
C ASN A 108 4.24 -15.72 4.29
N LEU A 109 3.97 -14.48 4.71
CA LEU A 109 4.93 -13.70 5.49
C LEU A 109 5.38 -14.45 6.76
N ASN A 110 4.50 -15.23 7.34
CA ASN A 110 4.78 -16.08 8.52
C ASN A 110 5.82 -17.19 8.25
N LYS A 111 6.10 -17.53 6.99
CA LYS A 111 7.15 -18.49 6.61
C LYS A 111 8.51 -17.83 6.40
N ARG A 112 8.56 -16.49 6.28
CA ARG A 112 9.79 -15.74 6.00
C ARG A 112 10.48 -15.31 7.29
N ILE A 113 11.82 -15.39 7.31
CA ILE A 113 12.64 -15.06 8.50
C ILE A 113 12.52 -13.57 8.83
N PHE A 114 12.70 -12.69 7.85
CA PHE A 114 12.70 -11.24 8.09
C PHE A 114 11.40 -10.72 8.74
N PRO A 115 10.18 -11.02 8.23
CA PRO A 115 8.95 -10.63 8.92
C PRO A 115 8.82 -11.18 10.34
N LYS A 116 9.32 -12.41 10.59
CA LYS A 116 9.32 -12.99 11.94
C LYS A 116 10.23 -12.22 12.90
N LEU A 117 11.42 -11.84 12.46
CA LEU A 117 12.34 -11.02 13.27
C LEU A 117 11.74 -9.64 13.57
N MET A 118 11.04 -9.05 12.61
CA MET A 118 10.39 -7.73 12.76
C MET A 118 9.21 -7.74 13.74
N LYS A 119 8.70 -8.90 14.16
CA LYS A 119 7.73 -9.01 15.26
C LYS A 119 8.36 -8.72 16.62
N LEU A 120 9.68 -8.82 16.74
CA LEU A 120 10.39 -8.49 17.98
C LEU A 120 10.48 -6.95 18.09
N PRO A 121 9.87 -6.32 19.12
CA PRO A 121 9.77 -4.85 19.19
C PRO A 121 11.11 -4.14 19.11
N LYS A 122 12.14 -4.68 19.78
CA LYS A 122 13.49 -4.11 19.75
C LYS A 122 14.12 -4.17 18.36
N VAL A 123 13.89 -5.26 17.61
CA VAL A 123 14.42 -5.42 16.25
C VAL A 123 13.74 -4.45 15.29
N ALA A 124 12.42 -4.37 15.33
CA ALA A 124 11.67 -3.43 14.50
C ALA A 124 12.06 -1.98 14.77
N PHE A 125 12.21 -1.61 16.04
CA PHE A 125 12.66 -0.27 16.45
C PHE A 125 14.07 0.05 15.92
N LEU A 126 15.03 -0.87 16.05
CA LEU A 126 16.39 -0.67 15.54
C LEU A 126 16.41 -0.55 14.03
N ILE A 127 15.67 -1.39 13.32
CA ILE A 127 15.57 -1.33 11.86
C ILE A 127 14.91 -0.01 11.42
N LYS A 128 13.85 0.45 12.08
CA LYS A 128 13.24 1.76 11.84
C LYS A 128 14.26 2.89 11.94
N LYS A 129 15.02 2.94 13.02
CA LYS A 129 16.07 3.93 13.23
C LYS A 129 17.19 3.84 12.18
N LEU A 130 17.60 2.63 11.84
CA LEU A 130 18.61 2.41 10.80
C LEU A 130 18.14 2.95 9.45
N ILE A 131 16.92 2.62 9.02
CA ILE A 131 16.36 3.09 7.75
C ILE A 131 16.28 4.62 7.73
N ALA A 132 15.87 5.25 8.84
CA ALA A 132 15.75 6.70 8.94
C ALA A 132 17.12 7.42 9.04
N SER A 133 18.24 6.69 9.19
CA SER A 133 19.54 7.29 9.38
C SER A 133 20.13 7.85 8.07
N PRO A 134 20.85 8.98 8.10
CA PRO A 134 21.53 9.53 6.93
C PRO A 134 22.55 8.56 6.31
N ALA A 135 23.26 7.80 7.14
CA ALA A 135 24.25 6.82 6.67
C ALA A 135 23.60 5.69 5.84
N PHE A 136 22.49 5.14 6.31
CA PHE A 136 21.74 4.13 5.57
C PHE A 136 21.21 4.69 4.24
N ARG A 137 20.70 5.92 4.24
CA ARG A 137 20.24 6.59 3.02
C ARG A 137 21.36 6.65 1.98
N LEU A 138 22.55 7.08 2.33
CA LEU A 138 23.69 7.20 1.40
C LEU A 138 24.05 5.86 0.75
N ILE A 139 23.95 4.76 1.51
CA ILE A 139 24.34 3.42 1.05
C ILE A 139 23.23 2.79 0.18
N ILE A 140 21.98 2.97 0.57
CA ILE A 140 20.86 2.19 0.05
C ILE A 140 20.02 2.94 -0.98
N SER A 141 20.08 4.27 -1.01
CA SER A 141 19.25 5.10 -1.89
C SER A 141 19.23 4.62 -3.35
N ARG A 142 20.41 4.34 -3.91
CA ARG A 142 20.56 3.85 -5.30
C ARG A 142 19.90 2.49 -5.55
N LYS A 143 19.68 1.71 -4.50
CA LYS A 143 18.97 0.41 -4.60
C LYS A 143 17.46 0.57 -4.52
N PHE A 144 16.98 1.58 -3.79
CA PHE A 144 15.56 1.90 -3.69
C PHE A 144 15.04 2.67 -4.90
N PHE A 145 15.85 3.56 -5.45
CA PHE A 145 15.46 4.41 -6.57
C PHE A 145 16.35 4.10 -7.78
N GLN A 146 15.75 3.55 -8.82
CA GLN A 146 16.46 3.25 -10.07
C GLN A 146 16.82 4.51 -10.86
N ASN A 147 15.96 5.52 -10.78
CA ASN A 147 16.15 6.82 -11.41
C ASN A 147 16.59 7.86 -10.37
N LYS A 148 17.30 8.90 -10.85
CA LYS A 148 17.63 10.05 -10.01
C LYS A 148 16.34 10.77 -9.64
N ILE A 149 16.12 10.93 -8.35
CA ILE A 149 14.97 11.66 -7.78
C ILE A 149 15.45 12.92 -7.08
N ASP A 150 14.51 13.80 -6.76
CA ASP A 150 14.79 14.99 -5.96
C ASP A 150 15.34 14.62 -4.58
N THR A 151 16.38 15.31 -4.16
CA THR A 151 17.09 15.04 -2.89
C THR A 151 16.20 15.26 -1.67
N ASN A 152 15.26 16.22 -1.72
CA ASN A 152 14.33 16.47 -0.62
C ASN A 152 13.31 15.35 -0.51
N TYR A 153 12.81 14.86 -1.65
CA TYR A 153 11.92 13.70 -1.66
C TYR A 153 12.63 12.44 -1.14
N GLU A 154 13.87 12.20 -1.58
CA GLU A 154 14.69 11.10 -1.09
C GLU A 154 14.86 11.16 0.44
N LYS A 155 15.21 12.35 0.96
CA LYS A 155 15.36 12.58 2.41
C LYS A 155 14.05 12.29 3.13
N LEU A 156 12.93 12.86 2.65
CA LEU A 156 11.61 12.66 3.23
C LEU A 156 11.22 11.18 3.25
N PHE A 157 11.53 10.45 2.16
CA PHE A 157 11.24 9.01 2.05
C PHE A 157 11.85 8.19 3.19
N PHE A 158 13.12 8.42 3.51
CA PHE A 158 13.81 7.69 4.59
C PHE A 158 13.43 8.20 5.98
N GLU A 159 13.30 9.51 6.17
CA GLU A 159 12.92 10.10 7.45
C GLU A 159 11.51 9.72 7.89
N ALA A 160 10.59 9.47 6.95
CA ALA A 160 9.22 9.05 7.26
C ALA A 160 9.18 7.75 8.08
N PHE A 161 10.14 6.85 7.90
CA PHE A 161 10.24 5.65 8.75
C PHE A 161 10.47 6.02 10.22
N GLY A 162 11.34 6.99 10.49
CA GLY A 162 11.61 7.48 11.84
C GLY A 162 10.39 8.14 12.50
N LYS A 163 9.56 8.79 11.69
CA LYS A 163 8.36 9.51 12.11
C LYS A 163 7.10 8.64 12.19
N CYS A 164 7.18 7.37 11.78
CA CYS A 164 6.06 6.45 11.80
C CYS A 164 5.90 5.83 13.20
N ASP A 165 4.89 6.28 13.95
CA ASP A 165 4.64 5.82 15.33
C ASP A 165 4.15 4.37 15.41
N VAL A 166 3.61 3.85 14.32
CA VAL A 166 2.99 2.52 14.26
C VAL A 166 3.82 1.50 13.47
N PHE A 167 5.03 1.86 13.05
CA PHE A 167 5.88 1.01 12.20
C PHE A 167 6.04 -0.41 12.75
N GLU A 168 6.34 -0.54 14.04
CA GLU A 168 6.56 -1.82 14.71
C GLU A 168 5.29 -2.66 14.78
N ASN A 169 4.15 -2.00 14.94
CA ASN A 169 2.86 -2.70 15.07
C ASN A 169 2.38 -3.29 13.75
N MET A 170 2.81 -2.73 12.63
CA MET A 170 2.36 -3.19 11.32
C MET A 170 2.82 -4.61 11.00
N PHE A 171 3.76 -5.17 11.75
CA PHE A 171 4.16 -6.58 11.59
C PHE A 171 3.15 -7.59 12.18
N GLN A 172 2.07 -7.14 12.82
CA GLN A 172 0.91 -7.98 13.15
C GLN A 172 0.26 -8.64 11.93
N ILE A 173 0.40 -8.00 10.74
CA ILE A 173 -0.13 -8.53 9.47
C ILE A 173 0.50 -9.85 9.02
N ILE A 174 1.56 -10.31 9.67
CA ILE A 174 2.28 -11.54 9.28
C ILE A 174 1.38 -12.77 9.14
N ASN A 175 0.28 -12.80 9.91
CA ASN A 175 -0.70 -13.88 9.89
C ASN A 175 -1.95 -13.52 9.05
N TYR A 176 -2.00 -12.37 8.41
CA TYR A 176 -3.15 -11.97 7.62
C TYR A 176 -3.30 -12.88 6.38
N SER A 177 -4.49 -13.42 6.21
CA SER A 177 -4.80 -14.33 5.10
C SER A 177 -5.40 -13.56 3.92
N TRP A 178 -4.59 -12.70 3.28
CA TRP A 178 -5.05 -11.85 2.20
C TRP A 178 -5.66 -12.62 1.03
N PHE A 179 -5.22 -13.85 0.76
CA PHE A 179 -5.77 -14.67 -0.30
C PHE A 179 -7.25 -15.02 -0.06
N LYS A 180 -7.61 -15.35 1.19
CA LYS A 180 -9.00 -15.61 1.57
C LYS A 180 -9.88 -14.37 1.43
N SER A 181 -9.33 -13.21 1.76
CA SER A 181 -10.02 -11.92 1.62
C SER A 181 -10.22 -11.58 0.14
N LEU A 182 -9.20 -11.82 -0.69
CA LEU A 182 -9.25 -11.56 -2.12
C LEU A 182 -10.36 -12.36 -2.83
N LEU A 183 -10.55 -13.63 -2.46
CA LEU A 183 -11.59 -14.49 -3.05
C LEU A 183 -13.02 -14.02 -2.81
N LYS A 184 -13.23 -13.07 -1.91
CA LYS A 184 -14.55 -12.51 -1.57
C LYS A 184 -14.81 -11.15 -2.23
N ILE A 185 -13.90 -10.65 -3.06
CA ILE A 185 -14.05 -9.37 -3.75
C ILE A 185 -14.84 -9.62 -5.04
N HIS A 186 -15.86 -8.80 -5.28
CA HIS A 186 -16.71 -8.86 -6.47
C HIS A 186 -16.44 -7.70 -7.45
N LEU A 187 -15.65 -6.71 -7.04
CA LEU A 187 -15.31 -5.55 -7.86
C LEU A 187 -14.22 -5.86 -8.89
N PRO A 188 -14.20 -5.13 -10.01
CA PRO A 188 -13.08 -5.13 -10.93
C PRO A 188 -11.78 -4.83 -10.18
N THR A 189 -10.81 -5.74 -10.31
CA THR A 189 -9.56 -5.65 -9.56
C THR A 189 -8.37 -5.76 -10.50
N ILE A 190 -7.44 -4.80 -10.39
CA ILE A 190 -6.18 -4.77 -11.14
C ILE A 190 -5.03 -5.05 -10.17
N PHE A 191 -4.13 -5.94 -10.57
CA PHE A 191 -2.89 -6.19 -9.88
C PHE A 191 -1.72 -5.58 -10.64
N LEU A 192 -0.90 -4.80 -9.95
CA LEU A 192 0.31 -4.19 -10.48
C LEU A 192 1.52 -4.65 -9.69
N TRP A 193 2.52 -5.21 -10.37
CA TRP A 193 3.82 -5.54 -9.80
C TRP A 193 4.93 -5.20 -10.78
N GLY A 194 6.08 -4.78 -10.24
CA GLY A 194 7.31 -4.69 -11.02
C GLY A 194 7.74 -6.09 -11.51
N GLU A 195 8.23 -6.20 -12.73
CA GLU A 195 8.59 -7.47 -13.38
C GLU A 195 9.56 -8.32 -12.53
N LYS A 196 10.58 -7.71 -11.96
CA LYS A 196 11.55 -8.40 -11.06
C LYS A 196 10.92 -8.99 -9.79
N TRP A 197 9.77 -8.47 -9.35
CA TRP A 197 9.04 -9.01 -8.20
C TRP A 197 8.20 -10.23 -8.56
N ILE A 198 7.72 -10.32 -9.79
CA ILE A 198 6.92 -11.46 -10.29
C ILE A 198 7.79 -12.71 -10.33
N GLU A 199 9.04 -12.60 -10.77
CA GLU A 199 10.00 -13.72 -10.80
C GLU A 199 10.33 -14.26 -9.41
N ALA A 200 10.34 -13.40 -8.39
CA ALA A 200 10.64 -13.76 -7.01
C ALA A 200 9.44 -14.35 -6.22
N ALA A 201 8.24 -14.36 -6.79
CA ALA A 201 7.01 -14.73 -6.08
C ALA A 201 6.18 -15.77 -6.86
N PRO A 202 6.46 -17.08 -6.71
CA PRO A 202 5.75 -18.16 -7.43
C PRO A 202 4.22 -18.09 -7.35
N LEU A 203 3.66 -17.56 -6.25
CA LEU A 203 2.22 -17.37 -6.09
C LEU A 203 1.63 -16.32 -7.05
N LEU A 204 2.41 -15.34 -7.48
CA LEU A 204 1.98 -14.36 -8.48
C LEU A 204 1.88 -14.98 -9.88
N GLN A 205 2.71 -15.98 -10.18
CA GLN A 205 2.60 -16.78 -11.42
C GLN A 205 1.30 -17.58 -11.44
N VAL A 206 0.87 -18.14 -10.29
CA VAL A 206 -0.43 -18.81 -10.15
C VAL A 206 -1.56 -17.81 -10.35
N MET A 207 -1.48 -16.59 -9.79
CA MET A 207 -2.50 -15.56 -9.98
C MET A 207 -2.54 -15.03 -11.42
N ALA A 208 -1.40 -14.94 -12.10
CA ALA A 208 -1.34 -14.60 -13.51
C ALA A 208 -2.02 -15.65 -14.38
N SER A 209 -1.90 -16.93 -14.03
CA SER A 209 -2.65 -18.01 -14.72
C SER A 209 -4.15 -18.02 -14.38
N MET A 210 -4.53 -17.55 -13.19
CA MET A 210 -5.93 -17.38 -12.80
C MET A 210 -6.62 -16.18 -13.48
N SER A 211 -5.87 -15.17 -13.92
CA SER A 211 -6.43 -14.05 -14.70
C SER A 211 -7.03 -14.48 -16.04
N VAL A 212 -6.61 -15.64 -16.54
CA VAL A 212 -7.20 -16.29 -17.73
C VAL A 212 -8.54 -16.95 -17.41
N LEU A 213 -8.74 -17.37 -16.17
CA LEU A 213 -9.96 -18.08 -15.72
C LEU A 213 -11.03 -17.13 -15.14
N PHE A 214 -10.61 -15.97 -14.64
CA PHE A 214 -11.51 -14.96 -14.09
C PHE A 214 -11.29 -13.62 -14.83
N PRO A 215 -12.20 -13.20 -15.72
CA PRO A 215 -12.06 -11.96 -16.50
C PRO A 215 -12.04 -10.68 -15.64
N ILE A 216 -12.19 -10.82 -14.32
CA ILE A 216 -12.17 -9.74 -13.33
C ILE A 216 -10.71 -9.31 -12.99
N PHE A 217 -9.72 -10.17 -13.28
CA PHE A 217 -8.33 -9.90 -12.89
C PHE A 217 -7.48 -9.53 -14.12
N THR A 218 -6.97 -8.31 -14.15
CA THR A 218 -5.99 -7.88 -15.15
C THR A 218 -4.63 -7.71 -14.51
N LEU A 219 -3.62 -8.45 -15.00
CA LEU A 219 -2.23 -8.30 -14.61
C LEU A 219 -1.55 -7.36 -15.61
N LEU A 220 -1.14 -6.19 -15.16
CA LEU A 220 -0.34 -5.26 -15.95
C LEU A 220 1.12 -5.36 -15.50
N LYS A 221 2.02 -5.61 -16.46
CA LYS A 221 3.46 -5.49 -16.24
C LYS A 221 3.83 -4.01 -16.37
N SER A 222 4.47 -3.46 -15.36
CA SER A 222 5.04 -2.11 -15.36
C SER A 222 6.57 -2.17 -15.50
#